data_fbd0719f4cde92b3dba5919965af936b
#
_entry.id   fbd0719f4cde92b3dba5919965af936b
#
_cell.length_a   1.000
_cell.length_b   1.000
_cell.length_c   1.000
_cell.angle_alpha   90.00
_cell.angle_beta   90.00
_cell.angle_gamma   90.00
#
_symmetry.space_group_name_H-M   'P 1'
#
loop_
_entity.id
_entity.type
_entity.pdbx_description
1 polymer ?
#
loop_
_entity_poly.entity_id
_entity_poly.type
_entity_poly.pdbx_seq_one_letter_code
_entity_poly.pdbx_strand_id
1 'polypeptide(L)'
;MVVLYFSGTGNTKYIAKKFADKMKVKSYSIELDNNFEQLISRNDTITFCYPIYGSCVPKIMRMFVEKYKKFLNNKKIIILITQVMFSGDGARVFTDLLDGIKYEVIYAEHFNMPLNIPNIPVIDVKNGEKLEKKIEKADKKLDKICKDINNRVIKKRGFNKFSKVVGAKLQRDAFEKMEEKTKNPVKVNDNCILCLKCVRVCPMNNLFLNNDKIEQKETCTLCDRCMNKCPKKAITVLCHGKVREQYRGIK
;
A
#
# COMPACT_ATOMS: atom_id res chain seq x y z
N MET A 1 -11.79 2.56 17.77
CA MET A 1 -10.71 2.37 16.77
C MET A 1 -11.31 1.87 15.46
N VAL A 2 -10.78 2.35 14.33
CA VAL A 2 -11.13 1.86 12.99
C VAL A 2 -9.85 1.65 12.17
N VAL A 3 -9.86 0.67 11.25
CA VAL A 3 -8.74 0.38 10.35
C VAL A 3 -9.09 0.85 8.94
N LEU A 4 -8.30 1.75 8.37
CA LEU A 4 -8.42 2.25 7.01
C LEU A 4 -7.23 1.75 6.19
N TYR A 5 -7.48 1.10 5.03
CA TYR A 5 -6.40 0.51 4.29
C TYR A 5 -6.50 0.69 2.78
N PHE A 6 -5.34 0.74 2.15
CA PHE A 6 -5.15 0.54 0.71
C PHE A 6 -4.33 -0.73 0.46
N SER A 7 -4.66 -1.50 -0.57
CA SER A 7 -3.90 -2.69 -0.92
C SER A 7 -3.86 -2.92 -2.43
N GLY A 8 -2.69 -2.80 -3.05
CA GLY A 8 -2.51 -3.06 -4.49
C GLY A 8 -2.88 -4.50 -4.88
N THR A 9 -2.25 -5.49 -4.28
CA THR A 9 -2.30 -6.90 -4.69
C THR A 9 -2.73 -7.88 -3.60
N GLY A 10 -3.10 -7.38 -2.40
CA GLY A 10 -3.65 -8.20 -1.31
C GLY A 10 -2.82 -8.24 -0.03
N ASN A 11 -1.51 -7.98 -0.07
CA ASN A 11 -0.63 -8.05 1.10
C ASN A 11 -1.12 -7.18 2.26
N THR A 12 -1.36 -5.91 2.00
CA THR A 12 -1.83 -4.97 3.03
C THR A 12 -3.25 -5.28 3.49
N LYS A 13 -4.13 -5.71 2.57
CA LYS A 13 -5.49 -6.15 2.93
C LYS A 13 -5.47 -7.28 3.95
N TYR A 14 -4.55 -8.26 3.77
CA TYR A 14 -4.37 -9.35 4.71
C TYR A 14 -4.00 -8.84 6.11
N ILE A 15 -2.96 -8.00 6.21
CA ILE A 15 -2.52 -7.41 7.48
C ILE A 15 -3.63 -6.58 8.12
N ALA A 16 -4.30 -5.72 7.35
CA ALA A 16 -5.35 -4.84 7.86
C ALA A 16 -6.55 -5.61 8.42
N LYS A 17 -7.04 -6.62 7.67
CA LYS A 17 -8.15 -7.45 8.13
C LYS A 17 -7.78 -8.26 9.37
N LYS A 18 -6.65 -8.96 9.32
CA LYS A 18 -6.22 -9.79 10.44
C LYS A 18 -5.93 -8.98 11.71
N PHE A 19 -5.38 -7.78 11.56
CA PHE A 19 -5.24 -6.83 12.67
C PHE A 19 -6.61 -6.41 13.23
N ALA A 20 -7.54 -6.04 12.35
CA ALA A 20 -8.88 -5.61 12.74
C ALA A 20 -9.64 -6.73 13.50
N ASP A 21 -9.55 -7.96 13.01
CA ASP A 21 -10.16 -9.14 13.64
C ASP A 21 -9.59 -9.38 15.05
N LYS A 22 -8.25 -9.36 15.20
CA LYS A 22 -7.57 -9.52 16.50
C LYS A 22 -7.89 -8.40 17.49
N MET A 23 -8.05 -7.18 17.02
CA MET A 23 -8.42 -6.02 17.83
C MET A 23 -9.94 -5.86 18.00
N LYS A 24 -10.75 -6.76 17.40
CA LYS A 24 -12.22 -6.73 17.41
C LYS A 24 -12.81 -5.40 16.90
N VAL A 25 -12.23 -4.86 15.83
CA VAL A 25 -12.66 -3.60 15.19
C VAL A 25 -12.94 -3.80 13.70
N LYS A 26 -13.59 -2.83 13.06
CA LYS A 26 -13.88 -2.88 11.62
C LYS A 26 -12.73 -2.35 10.79
N SER A 27 -12.54 -2.92 9.60
CA SER A 27 -11.59 -2.47 8.59
C SER A 27 -12.28 -2.09 7.29
N TYR A 28 -11.87 -0.96 6.69
CA TYR A 28 -12.45 -0.41 5.47
C TYR A 28 -11.35 -0.14 4.43
N SER A 29 -11.58 -0.58 3.20
CA SER A 29 -10.75 -0.16 2.08
C SER A 29 -11.09 1.28 1.71
N ILE A 30 -10.07 2.12 1.56
CA ILE A 30 -10.27 3.52 1.13
C ILE A 30 -10.71 3.65 -0.34
N GLU A 31 -10.75 2.54 -1.07
CA GLU A 31 -11.20 2.48 -2.47
C GLU A 31 -12.72 2.36 -2.60
N LEU A 32 -13.39 1.92 -1.53
CA LEU A 32 -14.83 1.71 -1.52
C LEU A 32 -15.55 2.99 -1.09
N ASP A 33 -16.75 3.15 -1.59
CA ASP A 33 -17.61 4.25 -1.15
C ASP A 33 -18.09 3.99 0.28
N ASN A 34 -17.69 4.89 1.19
CA ASN A 34 -18.07 4.88 2.60
C ASN A 34 -18.14 6.32 3.13
N ASN A 35 -18.91 6.53 4.16
CA ASN A 35 -18.89 7.79 4.89
C ASN A 35 -17.64 7.86 5.80
N PHE A 36 -16.47 8.16 5.20
CA PHE A 36 -15.20 8.23 5.93
C PHE A 36 -15.17 9.39 6.93
N GLU A 37 -15.86 10.48 6.71
CA GLU A 37 -16.00 11.58 7.66
C GLU A 37 -16.59 11.06 8.97
N GLN A 38 -17.71 10.35 8.88
CA GLN A 38 -18.37 9.77 10.05
C GLN A 38 -17.53 8.66 10.70
N LEU A 39 -16.90 7.81 9.89
CA LEU A 39 -16.04 6.75 10.41
C LEU A 39 -14.84 7.31 11.19
N ILE A 40 -14.18 8.33 10.68
CA ILE A 40 -13.04 8.96 11.35
C ILE A 40 -13.51 9.73 12.59
N SER A 41 -14.58 10.53 12.47
CA SER A 41 -15.08 11.36 13.57
C SER A 41 -15.49 10.54 14.78
N ARG A 42 -16.14 9.37 14.58
CA ARG A 42 -16.62 8.48 15.66
C ARG A 42 -15.54 7.66 16.34
N ASN A 43 -14.29 7.71 15.88
CA ASN A 43 -13.22 6.90 16.41
C ASN A 43 -12.06 7.79 16.90
N ASP A 44 -11.59 7.58 18.13
CA ASP A 44 -10.45 8.32 18.69
C ASP A 44 -9.11 7.79 18.15
N THR A 45 -9.07 6.53 17.75
CA THR A 45 -7.89 5.90 17.18
C THR A 45 -8.14 5.46 15.74
N ILE A 46 -7.29 5.91 14.83
CA ILE A 46 -7.34 5.56 13.41
C ILE A 46 -6.09 4.77 13.06
N THR A 47 -6.27 3.58 12.52
CA THR A 47 -5.18 2.75 12.02
C THR A 47 -5.11 2.87 10.50
N PHE A 48 -3.97 3.31 9.98
CA PHE A 48 -3.68 3.33 8.55
C PHE A 48 -2.82 2.14 8.16
N CYS A 49 -3.29 1.36 7.17
CA CYS A 49 -2.53 0.25 6.59
C CYS A 49 -2.32 0.49 5.09
N TYR A 50 -1.06 0.50 4.63
CA TYR A 50 -0.74 0.72 3.22
C TYR A 50 0.58 0.06 2.81
N PRO A 51 0.78 -0.24 1.51
CA PRO A 51 2.09 -0.68 1.02
C PRO A 51 3.02 0.52 0.86
N ILE A 52 4.33 0.31 1.02
CA ILE A 52 5.34 1.32 0.72
C ILE A 52 5.87 1.13 -0.70
N TYR A 53 5.96 2.20 -1.46
CA TYR A 53 6.56 2.26 -2.78
C TYR A 53 7.75 3.24 -2.75
N GLY A 54 8.98 2.73 -2.89
CA GLY A 54 10.19 3.58 -2.82
C GLY A 54 10.30 4.44 -1.56
N SER A 55 9.90 3.93 -0.40
CA SER A 55 9.80 4.66 0.88
C SER A 55 8.78 5.81 0.90
N CYS A 56 7.88 5.86 -0.08
CA CYS A 56 6.78 6.84 -0.16
C CYS A 56 5.43 6.21 0.19
N VAL A 57 4.53 7.03 0.70
CA VAL A 57 3.10 6.70 0.86
C VAL A 57 2.46 6.67 -0.54
N PRO A 58 1.67 5.64 -0.91
CA PRO A 58 1.03 5.56 -2.22
C PRO A 58 0.16 6.78 -2.53
N LYS A 59 0.16 7.24 -3.79
CA LYS A 59 -0.62 8.41 -4.26
C LYS A 59 -2.07 8.37 -3.79
N ILE A 60 -2.75 7.23 -3.92
CA ILE A 60 -4.14 7.07 -3.48
C ILE A 60 -4.31 7.30 -1.97
N MET A 61 -3.36 6.87 -1.14
CA MET A 61 -3.41 7.10 0.31
C MET A 61 -3.10 8.56 0.64
N ARG A 62 -2.16 9.20 -0.08
CA ARG A 62 -1.88 10.65 0.08
C ARG A 62 -3.14 11.47 -0.22
N MET A 63 -3.80 11.21 -1.33
CA MET A 63 -5.05 11.88 -1.72
C MET A 63 -6.18 11.65 -0.69
N PHE A 64 -6.28 10.42 -0.16
CA PHE A 64 -7.26 10.11 0.88
C PHE A 64 -7.01 10.91 2.15
N VAL A 65 -5.78 10.93 2.64
CA VAL A 65 -5.42 11.68 3.86
C VAL A 65 -5.67 13.17 3.67
N GLU A 66 -5.27 13.75 2.53
CA GLU A 66 -5.50 15.16 2.24
C GLU A 66 -6.99 15.52 2.27
N LYS A 67 -7.83 14.69 1.64
CA LYS A 67 -9.29 14.89 1.61
C LYS A 67 -9.92 14.89 3.01
N TYR A 68 -9.44 13.99 3.90
CA TYR A 68 -10.06 13.78 5.22
C TYR A 68 -9.23 14.33 6.39
N LYS A 69 -8.14 15.04 6.11
CA LYS A 69 -7.17 15.54 7.10
C LYS A 69 -7.80 16.28 8.28
N LYS A 70 -8.76 17.16 8.03
CA LYS A 70 -9.44 17.93 9.08
C LYS A 70 -10.09 17.05 10.15
N PHE A 71 -10.59 15.87 9.78
CA PHE A 71 -11.24 14.93 10.72
C PHE A 71 -10.21 14.12 11.52
N LEU A 72 -8.92 14.14 11.13
CA LEU A 72 -7.83 13.47 11.83
C LEU A 72 -7.26 14.33 12.97
N ASN A 73 -7.73 15.57 13.14
CA ASN A 73 -7.28 16.45 14.22
C ASN A 73 -7.60 15.85 15.60
N ASN A 74 -6.62 15.89 16.51
CA ASN A 74 -6.66 15.31 17.86
C ASN A 74 -6.84 13.77 17.90
N LYS A 75 -6.56 13.04 16.81
CA LYS A 75 -6.67 11.57 16.79
C LYS A 75 -5.37 10.88 17.20
N LYS A 76 -5.52 9.69 17.78
CA LYS A 76 -4.43 8.71 17.93
C LYS A 76 -4.26 7.94 16.64
N ILE A 77 -3.03 7.83 16.17
CA ILE A 77 -2.71 7.22 14.87
C ILE A 77 -1.86 5.97 15.09
N ILE A 78 -2.27 4.88 14.45
CA ILE A 78 -1.49 3.65 14.29
C ILE A 78 -1.12 3.51 12.83
N ILE A 79 0.14 3.21 12.51
CA ILE A 79 0.64 3.09 11.15
C ILE A 79 1.23 1.68 10.95
N LEU A 80 0.59 0.88 10.10
CA LEU A 80 1.02 -0.47 9.75
C LEU A 80 1.34 -0.52 8.25
N ILE A 81 2.60 -0.63 7.89
CA ILE A 81 3.00 -0.65 6.49
C ILE A 81 3.45 -2.03 6.04
N THR A 82 3.24 -2.34 4.77
CA THR A 82 3.78 -3.53 4.11
C THR A 82 4.88 -3.16 3.13
N GLN A 83 5.96 -3.92 3.15
CA GLN A 83 7.16 -3.72 2.33
C GLN A 83 7.75 -5.07 1.89
N VAL A 84 8.65 -5.08 0.92
CA VAL A 84 9.35 -6.32 0.52
C VAL A 84 10.50 -6.65 1.46
N MET A 85 11.36 -5.65 1.74
CA MET A 85 12.55 -5.80 2.59
C MET A 85 12.68 -4.68 3.62
N PHE A 86 13.01 -3.48 3.17
CA PHE A 86 13.31 -2.33 4.01
C PHE A 86 12.84 -1.03 3.35
N SER A 87 12.26 -0.13 4.12
CA SER A 87 11.75 1.16 3.66
C SER A 87 12.21 2.34 4.51
N GLY A 88 13.27 2.15 5.30
CA GLY A 88 13.77 3.22 6.17
C GLY A 88 12.67 3.76 7.09
N ASP A 89 12.29 5.01 6.85
CA ASP A 89 11.28 5.74 7.61
C ASP A 89 9.87 5.72 6.98
N GLY A 90 9.54 4.71 6.18
CA GLY A 90 8.27 4.64 5.43
C GLY A 90 7.00 4.86 6.26
N ALA A 91 6.98 4.46 7.55
CA ALA A 91 5.86 4.78 8.44
C ALA A 91 5.90 6.24 8.91
N ARG A 92 7.10 6.81 9.15
CA ARG A 92 7.25 8.21 9.57
C ARG A 92 6.77 9.18 8.49
N VAL A 93 7.05 8.90 7.22
CA VAL A 93 6.66 9.76 6.07
C VAL A 93 5.15 10.02 6.02
N PHE A 94 4.35 9.11 6.54
CA PHE A 94 2.91 9.34 6.67
C PHE A 94 2.60 10.58 7.51
N THR A 95 3.43 10.90 8.50
CA THR A 95 3.19 12.06 9.37
C THR A 95 3.37 13.39 8.66
N ASP A 96 4.13 13.44 7.56
CA ASP A 96 4.29 14.65 6.76
C ASP A 96 2.97 15.07 6.09
N LEU A 97 2.04 14.12 5.88
CA LEU A 97 0.69 14.38 5.38
C LEU A 97 -0.23 15.02 6.44
N LEU A 98 0.13 14.90 7.71
CA LEU A 98 -0.64 15.40 8.85
C LEU A 98 -0.14 16.76 9.37
N ASP A 99 0.77 17.39 8.63
CA ASP A 99 1.26 18.73 9.00
C ASP A 99 0.10 19.74 9.11
N GLY A 100 0.17 20.62 10.10
CA GLY A 100 -0.88 21.63 10.38
C GLY A 100 -2.08 21.13 11.21
N ILE A 101 -2.12 19.85 11.64
CA ILE A 101 -3.11 19.34 12.60
C ILE A 101 -2.45 18.71 13.82
N LYS A 102 -3.19 18.61 14.93
CA LYS A 102 -2.73 17.89 16.14
C LYS A 102 -3.05 16.41 16.02
N TYR A 103 -2.10 15.54 16.32
CA TYR A 103 -2.26 14.09 16.33
C TYR A 103 -1.22 13.43 17.24
N GLU A 104 -1.44 12.18 17.60
CA GLU A 104 -0.49 11.37 18.35
C GLU A 104 -0.25 10.04 17.65
N VAL A 105 0.97 9.78 17.18
CA VAL A 105 1.32 8.42 16.72
C VAL A 105 1.61 7.55 17.95
N ILE A 106 0.74 6.59 18.21
CA ILE A 106 0.88 5.66 19.36
C ILE A 106 1.60 4.37 18.97
N TYR A 107 1.49 3.93 17.70
CA TYR A 107 2.19 2.75 17.22
C TYR A 107 2.54 2.85 15.74
N ALA A 108 3.72 2.38 15.37
CA ALA A 108 4.13 2.25 13.98
C ALA A 108 4.98 0.98 13.77
N GLU A 109 4.63 0.18 12.76
CA GLU A 109 5.36 -1.06 12.46
C GLU A 109 5.36 -1.39 10.96
N HIS A 110 6.39 -2.14 10.53
CA HIS A 110 6.63 -2.54 9.14
C HIS A 110 6.53 -4.07 8.99
N PHE A 111 5.79 -4.54 8.00
CA PHE A 111 5.65 -5.96 7.68
C PHE A 111 6.38 -6.32 6.40
N ASN A 112 7.32 -7.25 6.47
CA ASN A 112 7.98 -7.78 5.29
C ASN A 112 7.09 -8.83 4.63
N MET A 113 6.43 -8.42 3.54
CA MET A 113 5.49 -9.24 2.78
C MET A 113 6.14 -9.77 1.48
N PRO A 114 5.53 -10.74 0.83
CA PRO A 114 6.03 -11.27 -0.44
C PRO A 114 6.12 -10.19 -1.52
N LEU A 115 7.13 -10.33 -2.39
CA LEU A 115 7.25 -9.51 -3.58
C LEU A 115 6.04 -9.75 -4.50
N ASN A 116 5.48 -8.68 -5.00
CA ASN A 116 4.28 -8.68 -5.86
C ASN A 116 4.49 -7.93 -7.19
N ILE A 117 5.74 -7.65 -7.55
CA ILE A 117 6.12 -6.99 -8.80
C ILE A 117 6.69 -8.06 -9.75
N PRO A 118 5.91 -8.55 -10.74
CA PRO A 118 6.26 -9.73 -11.54
C PRO A 118 7.21 -9.48 -12.69
N ASN A 119 7.58 -8.25 -12.97
CA ASN A 119 8.44 -7.83 -14.08
C ASN A 119 9.82 -7.33 -13.65
N ILE A 120 10.21 -7.50 -12.38
CA ILE A 120 11.57 -7.23 -11.94
C ILE A 120 12.48 -8.37 -12.45
N PRO A 121 13.57 -8.06 -13.18
CA PRO A 121 14.57 -9.04 -13.56
C PRO A 121 15.20 -9.69 -12.31
N VAL A 122 15.52 -10.99 -12.41
CA VAL A 122 16.30 -11.75 -11.38
C VAL A 122 15.57 -12.05 -10.07
N ILE A 123 14.45 -11.40 -9.76
CA ILE A 123 13.71 -11.65 -8.52
C ILE A 123 12.32 -12.20 -8.84
N ASP A 124 12.08 -13.43 -8.45
CA ASP A 124 10.78 -14.07 -8.68
C ASP A 124 9.74 -13.69 -7.63
N VAL A 125 8.51 -13.61 -8.10
CA VAL A 125 7.34 -13.49 -7.23
C VAL A 125 7.25 -14.73 -6.34
N LYS A 126 7.00 -14.54 -5.05
CA LYS A 126 6.92 -15.67 -4.10
C LYS A 126 5.48 -16.12 -3.94
N ASN A 127 5.19 -17.33 -4.44
CA ASN A 127 3.95 -18.08 -4.22
C ASN A 127 4.27 -19.39 -3.48
N GLY A 128 3.22 -20.14 -3.05
CA GLY A 128 3.38 -21.42 -2.36
C GLY A 128 4.08 -21.31 -1.00
N GLU A 129 4.88 -22.30 -0.67
CA GLU A 129 5.55 -22.44 0.64
C GLU A 129 6.35 -21.19 1.09
N LYS A 130 7.04 -20.53 0.15
CA LYS A 130 7.80 -19.32 0.47
C LYS A 130 6.90 -18.14 0.84
N LEU A 131 5.70 -18.10 0.30
CA LEU A 131 4.64 -17.18 0.68
C LEU A 131 4.14 -17.49 2.09
N GLU A 132 3.81 -18.76 2.36
CA GLU A 132 3.29 -19.23 3.65
C GLU A 132 4.22 -18.92 4.82
N LYS A 133 5.52 -19.20 4.68
CA LYS A 133 6.54 -18.85 5.69
C LYS A 133 6.62 -17.35 6.00
N LYS A 134 6.39 -16.48 4.99
CA LYS A 134 6.32 -15.02 5.23
C LYS A 134 5.04 -14.61 5.94
N ILE A 135 3.91 -15.25 5.60
CA ILE A 135 2.62 -15.01 6.25
C ILE A 135 2.71 -15.40 7.73
N GLU A 136 3.23 -16.58 8.04
CA GLU A 136 3.41 -17.05 9.42
C GLU A 136 4.24 -16.05 10.27
N LYS A 137 5.34 -15.53 9.70
CA LYS A 137 6.15 -14.49 10.37
C LYS A 137 5.36 -13.21 10.60
N ALA A 138 4.54 -12.81 9.62
CA ALA A 138 3.70 -11.62 9.74
C ALA A 138 2.61 -11.81 10.82
N ASP A 139 2.04 -13.02 10.94
CA ASP A 139 1.05 -13.37 11.94
C ASP A 139 1.60 -13.32 13.35
N LYS A 140 2.76 -13.98 13.60
CA LYS A 140 3.46 -13.89 14.90
C LYS A 140 3.78 -12.46 15.28
N LYS A 141 4.12 -11.63 14.28
CA LYS A 141 4.37 -10.20 14.50
C LYS A 141 3.09 -9.44 14.83
N LEU A 142 1.97 -9.75 14.18
CA LEU A 142 0.66 -9.17 14.49
C LEU A 142 0.22 -9.49 15.91
N ASP A 143 0.41 -10.72 16.38
CA ASP A 143 0.10 -11.11 17.75
C ASP A 143 0.84 -10.23 18.77
N LYS A 144 2.12 -10.01 18.54
CA LYS A 144 2.93 -9.13 19.39
C LYS A 144 2.42 -7.68 19.33
N ILE A 145 2.11 -7.16 18.15
CA ILE A 145 1.62 -5.78 17.96
C ILE A 145 0.30 -5.58 18.70
N CYS A 146 -0.65 -6.52 18.57
CA CYS A 146 -1.92 -6.45 19.27
C CYS A 146 -1.76 -6.47 20.79
N LYS A 147 -0.84 -7.32 21.30
CA LYS A 147 -0.46 -7.32 22.71
C LYS A 147 0.13 -5.98 23.17
N ASP A 148 1.09 -5.46 22.41
CA ASP A 148 1.74 -4.18 22.71
C ASP A 148 0.69 -3.04 22.79
N ILE A 149 -0.22 -2.96 21.80
CA ILE A 149 -1.27 -1.93 21.76
C ILE A 149 -2.25 -2.07 22.94
N ASN A 150 -2.70 -3.28 23.25
CA ASN A 150 -3.59 -3.52 24.40
C ASN A 150 -2.93 -3.15 25.74
N ASN A 151 -1.62 -3.33 25.84
CA ASN A 151 -0.83 -2.94 27.00
C ASN A 151 -0.38 -1.46 26.95
N ARG A 152 -0.88 -0.66 25.99
CA ARG A 152 -0.56 0.75 25.80
C ARG A 152 0.94 1.03 25.56
N VAL A 153 1.67 0.06 25.00
CA VAL A 153 3.08 0.24 24.64
C VAL A 153 3.17 1.17 23.43
N ILE A 154 3.94 2.24 23.57
CA ILE A 154 4.23 3.15 22.48
C ILE A 154 5.48 2.67 21.74
N LYS A 155 5.35 2.39 20.44
CA LYS A 155 6.45 1.96 19.59
C LYS A 155 6.33 2.61 18.21
N LYS A 156 7.42 3.25 17.76
CA LYS A 156 7.42 4.02 16.51
C LYS A 156 8.58 3.56 15.61
N ARG A 157 8.41 2.40 14.94
CA ARG A 157 9.42 1.91 13.99
C ARG A 157 9.56 2.87 12.81
N GLY A 158 10.80 3.14 12.40
CA GLY A 158 11.10 4.05 11.29
C GLY A 158 11.18 5.54 11.68
N PHE A 159 10.99 5.90 12.96
CA PHE A 159 11.04 7.28 13.43
C PHE A 159 12.42 7.75 13.92
N ASN A 160 13.44 6.89 13.90
CA ASN A 160 14.79 7.28 14.28
C ASN A 160 15.54 8.01 13.14
N LYS A 161 16.60 8.76 13.49
CA LYS A 161 17.38 9.56 12.54
C LYS A 161 18.01 8.72 11.42
N PHE A 162 18.51 7.52 11.73
CA PHE A 162 19.11 6.61 10.75
C PHE A 162 18.08 6.17 9.70
N SER A 163 16.89 5.72 10.12
CA SER A 163 15.79 5.36 9.22
C SER A 163 15.40 6.50 8.30
N LYS A 164 15.38 7.75 8.80
CA LYS A 164 15.06 8.94 8.01
C LYS A 164 16.09 9.18 6.90
N VAL A 165 17.40 9.12 7.22
CA VAL A 165 18.47 9.33 6.23
C VAL A 165 18.42 8.27 5.13
N VAL A 166 18.28 6.99 5.51
CA VAL A 166 18.25 5.87 4.55
C VAL A 166 16.98 5.93 3.68
N GLY A 167 15.83 6.21 4.28
CA GLY A 167 14.57 6.34 3.53
C GLY A 167 14.59 7.49 2.53
N ALA A 168 15.04 8.68 2.97
CA ALA A 168 15.11 9.85 2.10
C ALA A 168 16.11 9.68 0.96
N LYS A 169 17.40 9.51 1.29
CA LYS A 169 18.50 9.59 0.31
C LYS A 169 18.58 8.38 -0.64
N LEU A 170 18.27 7.16 -0.17
CA LEU A 170 18.47 5.96 -0.99
C LEU A 170 17.24 5.54 -1.80
N GLN A 171 16.03 5.92 -1.38
CA GLN A 171 14.82 5.40 -2.01
C GLN A 171 13.83 6.50 -2.40
N ARG A 172 13.51 7.43 -1.51
CA ARG A 172 12.42 8.39 -1.72
C ARG A 172 12.73 9.37 -2.84
N ASP A 173 13.87 10.06 -2.78
CA ASP A 173 14.24 11.07 -3.78
C ASP A 173 14.25 10.49 -5.21
N ALA A 174 14.73 9.26 -5.36
CA ALA A 174 14.73 8.56 -6.65
C ALA A 174 13.32 8.18 -7.10
N PHE A 175 12.48 7.70 -6.15
CA PHE A 175 11.12 7.27 -6.46
C PHE A 175 10.20 8.46 -6.77
N GLU A 176 10.27 9.55 -6.03
CA GLU A 176 9.49 10.77 -6.27
C GLU A 176 9.82 11.37 -7.64
N LYS A 177 11.11 11.50 -7.97
CA LYS A 177 11.52 11.94 -9.32
C LYS A 177 11.03 11.01 -10.42
N MET A 178 10.99 9.71 -10.17
CA MET A 178 10.45 8.74 -11.11
C MET A 178 8.92 8.86 -11.22
N GLU A 179 8.19 8.99 -10.11
CA GLU A 179 6.73 9.16 -10.09
C GLU A 179 6.33 10.43 -10.84
N GLU A 180 7.03 11.54 -10.64
CA GLU A 180 6.79 12.82 -11.32
C GLU A 180 7.07 12.77 -12.83
N LYS A 181 8.18 12.15 -13.22
CA LYS A 181 8.59 12.07 -14.62
C LYS A 181 7.79 11.05 -15.44
N THR A 182 7.23 10.04 -14.79
CA THR A 182 6.55 8.95 -15.47
C THR A 182 5.04 9.18 -15.50
N LYS A 183 4.58 9.99 -16.43
CA LYS A 183 3.14 10.27 -16.61
C LYS A 183 2.35 9.01 -16.99
N ASN A 184 2.90 8.18 -17.89
CA ASN A 184 2.25 7.00 -18.46
C ASN A 184 3.01 5.70 -18.11
N PRO A 185 2.96 5.24 -16.85
CA PRO A 185 3.77 4.10 -16.40
C PRO A 185 3.29 2.74 -16.91
N VAL A 186 2.06 2.64 -17.42
CA VAL A 186 1.47 1.39 -17.89
C VAL A 186 1.74 1.22 -19.38
N LYS A 187 2.29 0.05 -19.77
CA LYS A 187 2.37 -0.36 -21.17
C LYS A 187 1.55 -1.61 -21.40
N VAL A 188 0.88 -1.66 -22.54
CA VAL A 188 0.08 -2.80 -23.01
C VAL A 188 0.70 -3.31 -24.29
N ASN A 189 0.99 -4.61 -24.37
CA ASN A 189 1.56 -5.24 -25.57
C ASN A 189 0.49 -5.98 -26.39
N ASP A 190 0.87 -6.52 -27.54
CA ASP A 190 -0.01 -7.15 -28.53
C ASP A 190 -0.70 -8.43 -28.06
N ASN A 191 -0.33 -8.99 -26.90
CA ASN A 191 -1.06 -10.09 -26.28
C ASN A 191 -2.39 -9.65 -25.64
N CYS A 192 -2.73 -8.37 -25.70
CA CYS A 192 -3.97 -7.84 -25.14
C CYS A 192 -5.19 -8.36 -25.91
N ILE A 193 -6.12 -8.95 -25.19
CA ILE A 193 -7.39 -9.45 -25.76
C ILE A 193 -8.59 -8.53 -25.43
N LEU A 194 -8.34 -7.32 -25.02
CA LEU A 194 -9.36 -6.30 -24.67
C LEU A 194 -10.43 -6.78 -23.66
N CYS A 195 -10.08 -7.66 -22.74
CA CYS A 195 -11.02 -8.19 -21.73
C CYS A 195 -11.43 -7.17 -20.65
N LEU A 196 -10.87 -5.98 -20.65
CA LEU A 196 -11.13 -4.84 -19.75
C LEU A 196 -10.92 -5.13 -18.26
N LYS A 197 -10.28 -6.24 -17.91
CA LYS A 197 -10.04 -6.57 -16.49
C LYS A 197 -9.16 -5.53 -15.81
N CYS A 198 -8.16 -5.00 -16.50
CA CYS A 198 -7.26 -3.96 -16.00
C CYS A 198 -8.02 -2.63 -15.72
N VAL A 199 -8.99 -2.30 -16.56
CA VAL A 199 -9.87 -1.12 -16.36
C VAL A 199 -10.70 -1.30 -15.09
N ARG A 200 -11.40 -2.43 -14.96
CA ARG A 200 -12.29 -2.70 -13.82
C ARG A 200 -11.57 -2.80 -12.47
N VAL A 201 -10.32 -3.26 -12.44
CA VAL A 201 -9.57 -3.42 -11.18
C VAL A 201 -8.73 -2.22 -10.79
N CYS A 202 -8.67 -1.19 -11.62
CA CYS A 202 -7.84 -0.02 -11.35
C CYS A 202 -8.43 0.86 -10.24
N PRO A 203 -7.75 1.01 -9.07
CA PRO A 203 -8.30 1.77 -7.96
C PRO A 203 -8.34 3.27 -8.21
N MET A 204 -7.65 3.73 -9.25
CA MET A 204 -7.57 5.14 -9.63
C MET A 204 -8.36 5.47 -10.91
N ASN A 205 -9.10 4.49 -11.46
CA ASN A 205 -9.77 4.61 -12.77
C ASN A 205 -8.82 5.17 -13.86
N ASN A 206 -7.53 4.81 -13.75
CA ASN A 206 -6.48 5.30 -14.62
C ASN A 206 -6.57 4.73 -16.05
N LEU A 207 -7.09 3.51 -16.19
CA LEU A 207 -7.14 2.81 -17.49
C LEU A 207 -8.55 2.85 -18.07
N PHE A 208 -8.64 3.05 -19.38
CA PHE A 208 -9.91 3.08 -20.12
C PHE A 208 -9.71 2.52 -21.54
N LEU A 209 -10.81 2.11 -22.17
CA LEU A 209 -10.83 1.68 -23.57
C LEU A 209 -11.06 2.88 -24.47
N ASN A 210 -10.22 3.05 -25.48
CA ASN A 210 -10.38 4.03 -26.54
C ASN A 210 -9.93 3.43 -27.88
N ASN A 211 -10.79 3.44 -28.91
CA ASN A 211 -10.48 2.94 -30.25
C ASN A 211 -9.75 1.58 -30.23
N ASP A 212 -10.32 0.58 -29.57
CA ASP A 212 -9.76 -0.77 -29.41
C ASP A 212 -8.35 -0.81 -28.80
N LYS A 213 -8.00 0.19 -27.98
CA LYS A 213 -6.75 0.23 -27.22
C LYS A 213 -7.03 0.59 -25.76
N ILE A 214 -6.17 0.08 -24.88
CA ILE A 214 -6.21 0.47 -23.46
C ILE A 214 -5.30 1.68 -23.29
N GLU A 215 -5.89 2.79 -22.91
CA GLU A 215 -5.22 4.06 -22.64
C GLU A 215 -5.23 4.41 -21.13
N GLN A 216 -4.53 5.48 -20.74
CA GLN A 216 -4.38 5.88 -19.34
C GLN A 216 -4.49 7.39 -19.13
N LYS A 217 -4.89 7.80 -17.91
CA LYS A 217 -5.21 9.19 -17.50
C LYS A 217 -4.14 9.87 -16.64
N GLU A 218 -2.93 9.38 -16.60
CA GLU A 218 -1.84 9.91 -15.74
C GLU A 218 -2.14 9.89 -14.20
N THR A 219 -3.13 9.13 -13.76
CA THR A 219 -3.54 9.04 -12.36
C THR A 219 -3.00 7.80 -11.63
N CYS A 220 -2.12 7.02 -12.27
CA CYS A 220 -1.61 5.77 -11.75
C CYS A 220 -0.99 5.92 -10.35
N THR A 221 -1.32 5.00 -9.42
CA THR A 221 -0.73 4.91 -8.07
C THR A 221 0.33 3.80 -7.97
N LEU A 222 0.80 3.25 -9.09
CA LEU A 222 1.86 2.24 -9.19
C LEU A 222 1.62 0.97 -8.36
N CYS A 223 0.38 0.51 -8.28
CA CYS A 223 -0.02 -0.59 -7.39
C CYS A 223 0.12 -2.00 -8.01
N ASP A 224 0.51 -2.11 -9.27
CA ASP A 224 0.72 -3.35 -10.03
C ASP A 224 -0.50 -4.29 -10.10
N ARG A 225 -1.69 -3.84 -9.72
CA ARG A 225 -2.90 -4.67 -9.73
C ARG A 225 -3.29 -5.09 -11.13
N CYS A 226 -3.27 -4.17 -12.10
CA CYS A 226 -3.59 -4.45 -13.50
C CYS A 226 -2.62 -5.49 -14.11
N MET A 227 -1.32 -5.38 -13.82
CA MET A 227 -0.28 -6.31 -14.25
C MET A 227 -0.49 -7.71 -13.64
N ASN A 228 -0.79 -7.80 -12.33
CA ASN A 228 -1.01 -9.06 -11.64
C ASN A 228 -2.36 -9.74 -11.98
N LYS A 229 -3.32 -9.01 -12.53
CA LYS A 229 -4.66 -9.53 -12.87
C LYS A 229 -4.88 -9.73 -14.36
N CYS A 230 -3.92 -9.36 -15.22
CA CYS A 230 -4.03 -9.54 -16.66
C CYS A 230 -3.93 -11.03 -17.05
N PRO A 231 -4.98 -11.65 -17.65
CA PRO A 231 -4.95 -13.08 -17.98
C PRO A 231 -3.93 -13.43 -19.05
N LYS A 232 -3.57 -12.48 -19.90
CA LYS A 232 -2.59 -12.66 -20.99
C LYS A 232 -1.21 -12.09 -20.68
N LYS A 233 -0.97 -11.62 -19.43
CA LYS A 233 0.30 -10.98 -19.02
C LYS A 233 0.70 -9.83 -19.97
N ALA A 234 -0.27 -9.17 -20.57
CA ALA A 234 -0.07 -8.14 -21.58
C ALA A 234 0.29 -6.76 -21.00
N ILE A 235 0.27 -6.61 -19.67
CA ILE A 235 0.47 -5.33 -19.01
C ILE A 235 1.76 -5.34 -18.21
N THR A 236 2.54 -4.26 -18.36
CA THR A 236 3.69 -3.93 -17.51
C THR A 236 3.54 -2.55 -16.90
N VAL A 237 4.18 -2.32 -15.76
CA VAL A 237 4.17 -1.03 -15.05
C VAL A 237 5.61 -0.66 -14.73
N LEU A 238 6.03 0.57 -15.05
CA LEU A 238 7.38 1.12 -14.90
C LEU A 238 8.48 0.31 -15.60
N CYS A 239 8.91 -0.78 -14.98
CA CYS A 239 9.87 -1.70 -15.60
C CYS A 239 9.16 -2.54 -16.67
N HIS A 240 9.52 -2.37 -17.94
CA HIS A 240 8.83 -3.02 -19.07
C HIS A 240 9.42 -4.39 -19.42
N GLY A 241 9.98 -5.08 -18.44
CA GLY A 241 10.46 -6.44 -18.59
C GLY A 241 9.33 -7.47 -18.74
N LYS A 242 9.69 -8.70 -19.15
CA LYS A 242 8.72 -9.80 -19.32
C LYS A 242 8.06 -10.17 -17.97
N VAL A 243 6.74 -10.25 -17.95
CA VAL A 243 5.97 -10.76 -16.81
C VAL A 243 6.08 -12.29 -16.79
N ARG A 244 6.93 -12.84 -15.93
CA ARG A 244 7.17 -14.29 -15.82
C ARG A 244 6.03 -14.96 -15.04
N GLU A 245 5.92 -14.64 -13.76
CA GLU A 245 4.91 -15.19 -12.86
C GLU A 245 4.16 -14.03 -12.15
N GLN A 246 2.84 -14.10 -12.16
CA GLN A 246 2.00 -13.11 -11.49
C GLN A 246 1.80 -13.48 -10.02
N TYR A 247 1.77 -12.47 -9.17
CA TYR A 247 1.44 -12.65 -7.76
C TYR A 247 -0.04 -13.00 -7.60
N ARG A 248 -0.34 -14.15 -7.02
CA ARG A 248 -1.71 -14.67 -6.87
C ARG A 248 -2.45 -14.04 -5.68
N GLY A 249 -1.73 -13.33 -4.82
CA GLY A 249 -2.27 -12.80 -3.56
C GLY A 249 -2.25 -13.82 -2.43
N ILE A 250 -2.67 -13.37 -1.27
CA ILE A 250 -2.89 -14.21 -0.08
C ILE A 250 -4.35 -14.64 -0.11
N LYS A 251 -4.61 -15.93 0.02
CA LYS A 251 -5.95 -16.51 0.10
C LYS A 251 -6.56 -16.33 1.49
#